data_926564eb6f7ee78d639b0644eb57fed4
#
_entry.id   926564eb6f7ee78d639b0644eb57fed4
#
_cell.length_a   1.000
_cell.length_b   1.000
_cell.length_c   1.000
_cell.angle_alpha   90.00
_cell.angle_beta   90.00
_cell.angle_gamma   90.00
#
_symmetry.space_group_name_H-M   'P 1'
#
loop_
_entity.id
_entity.type
_entity.pdbx_description
1 polymer ?
#
loop_
_entity_poly.entity_id
_entity_poly.type
_entity_poly.pdbx_seq_one_letter_code
_entity_poly.pdbx_strand_id
1 'polypeptide(L)'
;MPTPEKYINPFTDFGFKKIFGSEPNKDLMIDFLNELLTTKEKIKDLTYKKTEYLGSTDTERKAIFDLYCENEKGEKFIVELQKVKQQFFKDRSLYYATFPIQEQAQKGEWNYELKSIYCIGILDFVFDDEDKDKLVVDEVKLISAKTGKIFNEKFTFVYVQMPNFTKTETQTKTHIDKWFYLLKNLHKFDRIPSTLQDKIFKKVFKIAEIAKYTAEEQQKYIDSLKYYLDLKNSFDTARTEGKIEGKIEGKIEGKIEGKIEIAIKGIRNNISRETIKIMTDLQDEELDKLYERIKHE
;
A
#
# COMPACT_ATOMS: atom_id res chain seq x y z
N MET A 1 20.34 -24.12 -9.60
CA MET A 1 18.95 -23.94 -9.13
C MET A 1 19.04 -23.04 -7.91
N PRO A 2 18.21 -22.01 -7.77
CA PRO A 2 18.17 -21.26 -6.50
C PRO A 2 17.83 -22.24 -5.38
N THR A 3 18.55 -22.13 -4.27
CA THR A 3 18.24 -22.91 -3.05
C THR A 3 16.78 -22.65 -2.66
N PRO A 4 15.99 -23.68 -2.37
CA PRO A 4 14.60 -23.47 -1.97
C PRO A 4 14.57 -22.57 -0.71
N GLU A 5 13.66 -21.61 -0.70
CA GLU A 5 13.47 -20.71 0.45
C GLU A 5 13.24 -21.53 1.71
N LYS A 6 13.95 -21.20 2.78
CA LYS A 6 13.80 -21.88 4.08
C LYS A 6 12.55 -21.44 4.82
N TYR A 7 12.20 -20.16 4.68
CA TYR A 7 11.09 -19.54 5.37
C TYR A 7 10.09 -18.95 4.38
N ILE A 8 8.82 -18.95 4.77
CA ILE A 8 7.74 -18.37 3.95
C ILE A 8 7.93 -16.89 3.73
N ASN A 9 7.39 -16.42 2.59
CA ASN A 9 7.25 -14.99 2.32
C ASN A 9 6.01 -14.43 3.05
N PRO A 10 6.18 -13.47 4.00
CA PRO A 10 5.06 -12.89 4.74
C PRO A 10 4.07 -12.09 3.87
N PHE A 11 4.48 -11.68 2.67
CA PHE A 11 3.63 -10.95 1.72
C PHE A 11 2.73 -11.87 0.87
N THR A 12 2.76 -13.17 1.10
CA THR A 12 1.75 -14.08 0.58
C THR A 12 0.55 -14.13 1.52
N ASP A 13 -0.66 -14.40 1.00
CA ASP A 13 -1.86 -14.56 1.84
C ASP A 13 -1.68 -15.67 2.88
N PHE A 14 -1.13 -16.82 2.44
CA PHE A 14 -0.80 -17.92 3.35
C PHE A 14 0.21 -17.51 4.42
N GLY A 15 1.30 -16.85 4.03
CA GLY A 15 2.38 -16.46 4.94
C GLY A 15 1.90 -15.48 6.00
N PHE A 16 1.13 -14.47 5.61
CA PHE A 16 0.56 -13.49 6.51
C PHE A 16 -0.39 -14.12 7.53
N LYS A 17 -1.36 -14.90 7.05
CA LYS A 17 -2.31 -15.62 7.91
C LYS A 17 -1.65 -16.66 8.81
N LYS A 18 -0.58 -17.32 8.33
CA LYS A 18 0.18 -18.28 9.14
C LYS A 18 0.89 -17.61 10.32
N ILE A 19 1.45 -16.42 10.12
CA ILE A 19 2.15 -15.68 11.16
C ILE A 19 1.15 -15.03 12.13
N PHE A 20 0.15 -14.34 11.61
CA PHE A 20 -0.70 -13.44 12.39
C PHE A 20 -2.14 -13.90 12.59
N GLY A 21 -2.64 -14.84 11.77
CA GLY A 21 -4.07 -15.16 11.68
C GLY A 21 -4.54 -16.36 12.49
N SER A 22 -3.80 -16.83 13.49
CA SER A 22 -4.17 -18.01 14.27
C SER A 22 -4.13 -17.75 15.78
N GLU A 23 -5.08 -18.33 16.53
CA GLU A 23 -5.13 -18.22 17.99
C GLU A 23 -3.81 -18.59 18.71
N PRO A 24 -3.08 -19.65 18.33
CA PRO A 24 -1.79 -19.97 18.96
C PRO A 24 -0.72 -18.90 18.74
N ASN A 25 -0.91 -18.00 17.78
CA ASN A 25 0.05 -16.98 17.36
C ASN A 25 -0.46 -15.55 17.61
N LYS A 26 -1.57 -15.37 18.30
CA LYS A 26 -2.15 -14.04 18.56
C LYS A 26 -1.20 -13.11 19.31
N ASP A 27 -0.27 -13.64 20.11
CA ASP A 27 0.80 -12.89 20.76
C ASP A 27 1.70 -12.14 19.75
N LEU A 28 1.91 -12.70 18.55
CA LEU A 28 2.66 -12.04 17.49
C LEU A 28 1.90 -10.81 16.95
N MET A 29 0.58 -10.94 16.76
CA MET A 29 -0.25 -9.81 16.34
C MET A 29 -0.33 -8.74 17.42
N ILE A 30 -0.49 -9.15 18.70
CA ILE A 30 -0.51 -8.22 19.83
C ILE A 30 0.79 -7.43 19.92
N ASP A 31 1.93 -8.11 19.83
CA ASP A 31 3.26 -7.48 19.88
C ASP A 31 3.44 -6.49 18.71
N PHE A 32 3.11 -6.92 17.49
CA PHE A 32 3.18 -6.06 16.31
C PHE A 32 2.29 -4.81 16.41
N LEU A 33 1.01 -4.98 16.80
CA LEU A 33 0.09 -3.86 16.93
C LEU A 33 0.50 -2.89 18.04
N ASN A 34 1.01 -3.41 19.16
CA ASN A 34 1.48 -2.60 20.28
C ASN A 34 2.71 -1.75 19.94
N GLU A 35 3.51 -2.18 18.97
CA GLU A 35 4.66 -1.44 18.50
C GLU A 35 4.33 -0.49 17.33
N LEU A 36 3.32 -0.85 16.54
CA LEU A 36 2.88 -0.05 15.41
C LEU A 36 2.01 1.14 15.84
N LEU A 37 1.09 0.90 16.79
CA LEU A 37 0.07 1.89 17.16
C LEU A 37 0.50 2.72 18.36
N THR A 38 0.34 4.04 18.25
CA THR A 38 0.55 4.97 19.35
C THR A 38 -0.73 5.03 20.22
N THR A 39 -1.06 3.90 20.85
CA THR A 39 -2.21 3.83 21.77
C THR A 39 -1.83 4.23 23.18
N LYS A 40 -2.79 4.81 23.94
CA LYS A 40 -2.57 5.20 25.35
C LYS A 40 -2.27 4.00 26.24
N GLU A 41 -2.85 2.86 25.93
CA GLU A 41 -2.68 1.62 26.68
C GLU A 41 -2.36 0.46 25.75
N LYS A 42 -1.53 -0.45 26.22
CA LYS A 42 -1.13 -1.63 25.45
C LYS A 42 -2.29 -2.64 25.36
N ILE A 43 -2.45 -3.25 24.18
CA ILE A 43 -3.34 -4.36 23.94
C ILE A 43 -2.82 -5.57 24.71
N LYS A 44 -3.68 -6.20 25.51
CA LYS A 44 -3.34 -7.35 26.34
C LYS A 44 -3.83 -8.66 25.74
N ASP A 45 -4.95 -8.63 25.06
CA ASP A 45 -5.55 -9.78 24.41
C ASP A 45 -6.27 -9.39 23.11
N LEU A 46 -6.43 -10.36 22.20
CA LEU A 46 -7.16 -10.21 20.95
C LEU A 46 -8.07 -11.41 20.72
N THR A 47 -9.25 -11.14 20.17
CA THR A 47 -10.18 -12.16 19.68
C THR A 47 -10.36 -11.98 18.19
N TYR A 48 -10.06 -13.01 17.39
CA TYR A 48 -10.32 -12.97 15.95
C TYR A 48 -11.81 -13.06 15.68
N LYS A 49 -12.27 -12.24 14.76
CA LYS A 49 -13.65 -12.17 14.28
C LYS A 49 -13.78 -12.78 12.89
N LYS A 50 -15.01 -12.95 12.43
CA LYS A 50 -15.25 -13.34 11.03
C LYS A 50 -14.70 -12.29 10.10
N THR A 51 -14.01 -12.73 9.07
CA THR A 51 -13.39 -11.85 8.06
C THR A 51 -14.31 -11.58 6.88
N GLU A 52 -15.42 -12.32 6.74
CA GLU A 52 -16.42 -12.12 5.68
C GLU A 52 -17.66 -11.45 6.26
N TYR A 53 -18.01 -10.31 5.68
CA TYR A 53 -19.28 -9.65 5.90
C TYR A 53 -20.10 -9.76 4.62
N LEU A 54 -21.17 -10.53 4.69
CA LEU A 54 -22.19 -10.60 3.64
C LEU A 54 -23.04 -9.33 3.74
N GLY A 55 -23.26 -8.65 2.62
CA GLY A 55 -24.25 -7.59 2.57
C GLY A 55 -25.63 -8.08 3.02
N SER A 56 -26.45 -7.19 3.52
CA SER A 56 -27.80 -7.49 4.00
C SER A 56 -28.73 -7.93 2.87
N THR A 57 -28.34 -7.69 1.62
CA THR A 57 -29.04 -8.05 0.39
C THR A 57 -28.11 -8.73 -0.61
N ASP A 58 -28.67 -9.51 -1.56
CA ASP A 58 -27.90 -10.19 -2.61
C ASP A 58 -27.15 -9.21 -3.56
N THR A 59 -27.50 -7.93 -3.53
CA THR A 59 -26.89 -6.87 -4.34
C THR A 59 -25.76 -6.12 -3.64
N GLU A 60 -25.63 -6.25 -2.30
CA GLU A 60 -24.57 -5.59 -1.56
C GLU A 60 -23.23 -6.32 -1.71
N ARG A 61 -22.17 -5.55 -1.92
CA ARG A 61 -20.82 -6.12 -2.03
C ARG A 61 -20.37 -6.66 -0.68
N LYS A 62 -19.83 -7.88 -0.71
CA LYS A 62 -19.14 -8.50 0.43
C LYS A 62 -17.87 -7.73 0.75
N ALA A 63 -17.62 -7.49 2.03
CA ALA A 63 -16.29 -7.12 2.50
C ALA A 63 -15.58 -8.38 3.00
N ILE A 64 -14.37 -8.60 2.54
CA ILE A 64 -13.52 -9.71 2.99
C ILE A 64 -12.23 -9.07 3.48
N PHE A 65 -11.95 -9.25 4.76
CA PHE A 65 -10.73 -8.77 5.41
C PHE A 65 -9.69 -9.89 5.47
N ASP A 66 -8.42 -9.54 5.39
CA ASP A 66 -7.36 -10.52 5.64
C ASP A 66 -7.37 -10.96 7.09
N LEU A 67 -7.41 -10.01 8.02
CA LEU A 67 -7.60 -10.26 9.45
C LEU A 67 -8.53 -9.21 10.07
N TYR A 68 -9.40 -9.66 10.95
CA TYR A 68 -10.26 -8.80 11.75
C TYR A 68 -10.24 -9.28 13.21
N CYS A 69 -9.93 -8.38 14.13
CA CYS A 69 -9.86 -8.71 15.56
C CYS A 69 -10.36 -7.59 16.45
N GLU A 70 -10.65 -7.94 17.70
CA GLU A 70 -11.13 -7.06 18.74
C GLU A 70 -10.31 -7.30 20.01
N ASN A 71 -9.92 -6.21 20.70
CA ASN A 71 -9.22 -6.33 21.97
C ASN A 71 -10.20 -6.41 23.17
N GLU A 72 -9.63 -6.57 24.36
CA GLU A 72 -10.39 -6.67 25.62
C GLU A 72 -11.23 -5.43 25.97
N LYS A 73 -11.01 -4.28 25.27
CA LYS A 73 -11.77 -3.03 25.44
C LYS A 73 -12.86 -2.85 24.39
N GLY A 74 -12.99 -3.78 23.47
CA GLY A 74 -13.91 -3.70 22.34
C GLY A 74 -13.42 -2.83 21.19
N GLU A 75 -12.14 -2.43 21.19
CA GLU A 75 -11.53 -1.72 20.06
C GLU A 75 -11.27 -2.71 18.92
N LYS A 76 -11.50 -2.27 17.68
CA LYS A 76 -11.54 -3.11 16.50
C LYS A 76 -10.37 -2.84 15.58
N PHE A 77 -9.77 -3.90 15.05
CA PHE A 77 -8.60 -3.83 14.19
C PHE A 77 -8.85 -4.63 12.91
N ILE A 78 -8.90 -3.94 11.78
CA ILE A 78 -8.83 -4.54 10.45
C ILE A 78 -7.37 -4.46 10.02
N VAL A 79 -6.77 -5.59 9.63
CA VAL A 79 -5.40 -5.62 9.12
C VAL A 79 -5.41 -6.26 7.74
N GLU A 80 -5.00 -5.48 6.76
CA GLU A 80 -4.99 -5.83 5.34
C GLU A 80 -3.56 -5.90 4.82
N LEU A 81 -3.26 -6.94 4.06
CA LEU A 81 -2.01 -7.08 3.32
C LEU A 81 -2.25 -6.75 1.85
N GLN A 82 -1.75 -5.60 1.39
CA GLN A 82 -1.94 -5.17 0.02
C GLN A 82 -0.65 -5.28 -0.80
N LYS A 83 -0.68 -6.12 -1.82
CA LYS A 83 0.51 -6.55 -2.59
C LYS A 83 0.87 -5.60 -3.72
N VAL A 84 -0.11 -4.95 -4.34
CA VAL A 84 0.05 -4.03 -5.47
C VAL A 84 -0.84 -2.81 -5.31
N LYS A 85 -0.42 -1.69 -5.88
CA LYS A 85 -1.17 -0.44 -5.89
C LYS A 85 -2.47 -0.62 -6.69
N GLN A 86 -3.60 -0.34 -6.05
CA GLN A 86 -4.92 -0.30 -6.68
C GLN A 86 -5.43 1.13 -6.70
N GLN A 87 -6.06 1.54 -7.79
CA GLN A 87 -6.51 2.92 -8.02
C GLN A 87 -7.40 3.46 -6.89
N PHE A 88 -8.32 2.64 -6.38
CA PHE A 88 -9.29 3.03 -5.36
C PHE A 88 -9.02 2.38 -4.00
N PHE A 89 -7.75 2.14 -3.65
CA PHE A 89 -7.43 1.47 -2.39
C PHE A 89 -7.85 2.29 -1.17
N LYS A 90 -7.66 3.62 -1.20
CA LYS A 90 -8.09 4.52 -0.11
C LYS A 90 -9.61 4.50 0.07
N ASP A 91 -10.37 4.52 -1.03
CA ASP A 91 -11.83 4.44 -0.99
C ASP A 91 -12.30 3.08 -0.45
N ARG A 92 -11.63 1.99 -0.85
CA ARG A 92 -11.90 0.65 -0.31
C ARG A 92 -11.62 0.58 1.19
N SER A 93 -10.54 1.19 1.67
CA SER A 93 -10.24 1.24 3.10
C SER A 93 -11.33 1.96 3.87
N LEU A 94 -11.84 3.09 3.36
CA LEU A 94 -12.98 3.80 3.93
C LEU A 94 -14.23 2.92 3.96
N TYR A 95 -14.56 2.25 2.85
CA TYR A 95 -15.71 1.36 2.77
C TYR A 95 -15.59 0.22 3.80
N TYR A 96 -14.43 -0.43 3.89
CA TYR A 96 -14.19 -1.50 4.85
C TYR A 96 -14.36 -1.06 6.31
N ALA A 97 -13.96 0.15 6.61
CA ALA A 97 -14.09 0.73 7.95
C ALA A 97 -15.55 0.99 8.37
N THR A 98 -16.49 1.04 7.44
CA THR A 98 -17.92 1.21 7.77
C THR A 98 -18.50 -0.03 8.46
N PHE A 99 -18.00 -1.23 8.18
CA PHE A 99 -18.52 -2.47 8.75
C PHE A 99 -18.36 -2.53 10.28
N PRO A 100 -17.16 -2.34 10.86
CA PRO A 100 -17.00 -2.31 12.30
C PRO A 100 -17.71 -1.12 12.98
N ILE A 101 -18.01 -0.04 12.25
CA ILE A 101 -18.87 1.04 12.75
C ILE A 101 -20.31 0.53 12.87
N GLN A 102 -20.85 -0.06 11.81
CA GLN A 102 -22.22 -0.59 11.79
C GLN A 102 -22.42 -1.73 12.79
N GLU A 103 -21.41 -2.59 12.96
CA GLU A 103 -21.45 -3.70 13.91
C GLU A 103 -21.62 -3.22 15.35
N GLN A 104 -21.19 -2.01 15.67
CA GLN A 104 -21.32 -1.43 17.01
C GLN A 104 -22.72 -0.87 17.29
N ALA A 105 -23.56 -0.71 16.26
CA ALA A 105 -24.92 -0.23 16.43
C ALA A 105 -25.75 -1.22 17.26
N GLN A 106 -26.26 -0.76 18.38
CA GLN A 106 -27.09 -1.57 19.30
C GLN A 106 -28.58 -1.41 18.97
N LYS A 107 -29.35 -2.47 19.23
CA LYS A 107 -30.82 -2.37 19.16
C LYS A 107 -31.33 -1.67 20.43
N GLY A 108 -32.29 -0.73 20.27
CA GLY A 108 -32.88 0.06 21.33
C GLY A 108 -32.19 1.40 21.54
N GLU A 109 -32.20 1.92 22.77
CA GLU A 109 -31.54 3.19 23.10
C GLU A 109 -30.02 3.02 23.06
N TRP A 110 -29.35 3.83 22.24
CA TRP A 110 -27.91 3.87 22.09
C TRP A 110 -27.44 5.33 22.08
N ASN A 111 -26.43 5.63 22.84
CA ASN A 111 -25.84 6.97 22.95
C ASN A 111 -24.83 7.30 21.85
N TYR A 112 -24.68 6.43 20.84
CA TYR A 112 -23.71 6.55 19.74
C TYR A 112 -22.23 6.55 20.17
N GLU A 113 -21.91 6.05 21.37
CA GLU A 113 -20.52 5.91 21.79
C GLU A 113 -19.84 4.75 21.02
N LEU A 114 -18.87 5.10 20.17
CA LEU A 114 -18.07 4.14 19.43
C LEU A 114 -16.82 3.73 20.21
N LYS A 115 -16.43 2.47 20.12
CA LYS A 115 -15.08 2.00 20.42
C LYS A 115 -14.17 2.33 19.25
N SER A 116 -12.87 2.47 19.52
CA SER A 116 -11.88 2.81 18.48
C SER A 116 -11.82 1.76 17.39
N ILE A 117 -11.61 2.21 16.17
CA ILE A 117 -11.45 1.38 14.97
C ILE A 117 -10.12 1.75 14.33
N TYR A 118 -9.29 0.77 14.10
CA TYR A 118 -8.01 0.88 13.42
C TYR A 118 -8.06 0.08 12.12
N CYS A 119 -7.89 0.77 10.99
CA CYS A 119 -7.76 0.14 9.69
C CYS A 119 -6.29 0.20 9.26
N ILE A 120 -5.62 -0.95 9.30
CA ILE A 120 -4.18 -1.05 9.11
C ILE A 120 -3.92 -1.69 7.75
N GLY A 121 -3.24 -0.99 6.85
CA GLY A 121 -2.78 -1.52 5.57
C GLY A 121 -1.28 -1.74 5.57
N ILE A 122 -0.84 -3.01 5.41
CA ILE A 122 0.57 -3.34 5.18
C ILE A 122 0.77 -3.42 3.67
N LEU A 123 1.50 -2.44 3.11
CA LEU A 123 1.58 -2.19 1.68
C LEU A 123 2.94 -2.58 1.10
N ASP A 124 2.96 -3.45 0.07
CA ASP A 124 4.18 -3.74 -0.73
C ASP A 124 4.35 -2.71 -1.88
N PHE A 125 3.81 -1.51 -1.71
CA PHE A 125 3.94 -0.36 -2.61
C PHE A 125 3.91 0.95 -1.83
N VAL A 126 4.20 2.07 -2.51
CA VAL A 126 4.01 3.43 -1.97
C VAL A 126 2.81 4.09 -2.63
N PHE A 127 2.11 4.97 -1.89
CA PHE A 127 0.95 5.66 -2.43
C PHE A 127 1.33 6.66 -3.52
N ASP A 128 2.37 7.44 -3.25
CA ASP A 128 2.89 8.44 -4.17
C ASP A 128 4.41 8.29 -4.28
N ASP A 129 4.88 7.99 -5.48
CA ASP A 129 6.31 7.82 -5.75
C ASP A 129 7.07 9.15 -5.64
N GLU A 130 6.37 10.29 -5.72
CA GLU A 130 6.93 11.65 -5.65
C GLU A 130 6.90 12.23 -4.23
N ASP A 131 6.31 11.51 -3.27
CA ASP A 131 6.26 11.94 -1.87
C ASP A 131 7.67 12.08 -1.31
N LYS A 132 8.02 13.31 -0.92
CA LYS A 132 9.35 13.65 -0.40
C LYS A 132 9.58 13.09 0.99
N ASP A 133 8.53 12.93 1.79
CA ASP A 133 8.64 12.54 3.19
C ASP A 133 8.95 11.05 3.37
N LYS A 134 8.63 10.21 2.36
CA LYS A 134 8.92 8.76 2.35
C LYS A 134 8.62 8.06 3.68
N LEU A 135 7.47 8.37 4.26
CA LEU A 135 7.05 7.80 5.53
C LEU A 135 6.90 6.28 5.40
N VAL A 136 7.48 5.55 6.35
CA VAL A 136 7.25 4.10 6.47
C VAL A 136 5.88 3.85 7.05
N VAL A 137 5.49 4.62 8.07
CA VAL A 137 4.18 4.54 8.71
C VAL A 137 3.50 5.89 8.54
N ASP A 138 2.32 5.88 7.96
CA ASP A 138 1.45 7.04 7.78
C ASP A 138 0.16 6.82 8.58
N GLU A 139 -0.09 7.69 9.57
CA GLU A 139 -1.27 7.66 10.41
C GLU A 139 -2.26 8.75 9.99
N VAL A 140 -3.42 8.33 9.49
CA VAL A 140 -4.44 9.22 8.94
C VAL A 140 -5.66 9.27 9.86
N LYS A 141 -6.08 10.50 10.22
CA LYS A 141 -7.23 10.78 11.09
C LYS A 141 -8.19 11.78 10.48
N LEU A 142 -9.42 11.79 10.97
CA LEU A 142 -10.40 12.82 10.64
C LEU A 142 -10.03 14.11 11.36
N ILE A 143 -9.79 15.17 10.58
CA ILE A 143 -9.43 16.49 11.11
C ILE A 143 -10.39 17.57 10.63
N SER A 144 -10.51 18.66 11.40
CA SER A 144 -11.15 19.88 10.96
C SER A 144 -10.25 20.60 9.95
N ALA A 145 -10.71 20.75 8.71
CA ALA A 145 -9.94 21.39 7.64
C ALA A 145 -9.48 22.84 7.96
N LYS A 146 -10.25 23.57 8.79
CA LYS A 146 -9.92 24.95 9.17
C LYS A 146 -8.95 25.04 10.35
N THR A 147 -9.02 24.13 11.31
CA THR A 147 -8.28 24.24 12.57
C THR A 147 -7.14 23.24 12.70
N GLY A 148 -7.09 22.20 11.85
CA GLY A 148 -6.16 21.09 11.93
C GLY A 148 -6.40 20.16 13.15
N LYS A 149 -7.40 20.44 13.97
CA LYS A 149 -7.70 19.62 15.17
C LYS A 149 -8.38 18.33 14.78
N ILE A 150 -8.04 17.25 15.46
CA ILE A 150 -8.68 15.95 15.31
C ILE A 150 -10.17 16.10 15.66
N PHE A 151 -11.04 15.73 14.72
CA PHE A 151 -12.48 15.76 14.90
C PHE A 151 -12.98 14.58 15.73
N ASN A 152 -12.44 13.38 15.48
CA ASN A 152 -12.79 12.17 16.21
C ASN A 152 -11.57 11.24 16.28
N GLU A 153 -11.17 10.87 17.50
CA GLU A 153 -10.03 9.99 17.77
C GLU A 153 -10.37 8.49 17.66
N LYS A 154 -11.65 8.15 17.50
CA LYS A 154 -12.11 6.75 17.48
C LYS A 154 -11.88 6.06 16.14
N PHE A 155 -11.40 6.79 15.13
CA PHE A 155 -11.24 6.28 13.80
C PHE A 155 -9.86 6.64 13.22
N THR A 156 -9.05 5.63 12.96
CA THR A 156 -7.67 5.80 12.51
C THR A 156 -7.34 4.82 11.39
N PHE A 157 -6.77 5.33 10.29
CA PHE A 157 -6.06 4.50 9.31
C PHE A 157 -4.57 4.53 9.62
N VAL A 158 -3.91 3.39 9.43
CA VAL A 158 -2.45 3.28 9.54
C VAL A 158 -1.94 2.54 8.31
N TYR A 159 -1.15 3.23 7.50
CA TYR A 159 -0.58 2.63 6.29
C TYR A 159 0.91 2.42 6.49
N VAL A 160 1.34 1.16 6.41
CA VAL A 160 2.75 0.76 6.49
C VAL A 160 3.27 0.56 5.07
N GLN A 161 3.98 1.55 4.53
CA GLN A 161 4.54 1.54 3.19
C GLN A 161 5.92 0.86 3.19
N MET A 162 5.94 -0.45 3.07
CA MET A 162 7.13 -1.29 3.21
C MET A 162 8.30 -0.96 2.27
N PRO A 163 8.10 -0.48 1.02
CA PRO A 163 9.22 -0.06 0.18
C PRO A 163 10.02 1.09 0.78
N ASN A 164 9.39 1.99 1.56
CA ASN A 164 10.07 3.11 2.23
C ASN A 164 10.96 2.66 3.41
N PHE A 165 10.76 1.45 3.93
CA PHE A 165 11.65 0.89 4.94
C PHE A 165 12.94 0.36 4.27
N THR A 166 14.03 1.12 4.39
CA THR A 166 15.31 0.82 3.75
C THR A 166 16.44 0.45 4.74
N LYS A 167 16.11 0.39 6.04
CA LYS A 167 17.10 0.09 7.09
C LYS A 167 17.69 -1.31 6.92
N THR A 168 19.02 -1.39 7.04
CA THR A 168 19.78 -2.65 7.10
C THR A 168 19.66 -3.29 8.49
N GLU A 169 20.18 -4.52 8.66
CA GLU A 169 20.20 -5.20 9.95
C GLU A 169 20.85 -4.33 11.06
N THR A 170 21.98 -3.72 10.77
CA THR A 170 22.70 -2.87 11.72
C THR A 170 22.01 -1.56 12.06
N GLN A 171 21.15 -1.07 11.20
CA GLN A 171 20.36 0.15 11.38
C GLN A 171 19.02 -0.07 12.08
N THR A 172 18.61 -1.33 12.21
CA THR A 172 17.36 -1.74 12.87
C THR A 172 17.52 -1.64 14.39
N LYS A 173 17.01 -0.55 14.98
CA LYS A 173 17.24 -0.23 16.41
C LYS A 173 15.98 -0.41 17.28
N THR A 174 14.82 -0.02 16.80
CA THR A 174 13.56 -0.11 17.54
C THR A 174 12.90 -1.46 17.35
N HIS A 175 11.97 -1.82 18.23
CA HIS A 175 11.25 -3.10 18.12
C HIS A 175 10.37 -3.14 16.85
N ILE A 176 9.76 -2.02 16.49
CA ILE A 176 9.00 -1.92 15.24
C ILE A 176 9.91 -2.01 13.99
N ASP A 177 11.13 -1.46 14.03
CA ASP A 177 12.11 -1.66 12.95
C ASP A 177 12.42 -3.14 12.74
N LYS A 178 12.54 -3.91 13.84
CA LYS A 178 12.78 -5.36 13.79
C LYS A 178 11.61 -6.08 13.11
N TRP A 179 10.37 -5.68 13.38
CA TRP A 179 9.19 -6.20 12.71
C TRP A 179 9.21 -5.91 11.20
N PHE A 180 9.48 -4.67 10.81
CA PHE A 180 9.56 -4.30 9.38
C PHE A 180 10.70 -5.02 8.67
N TYR A 181 11.87 -5.11 9.30
CA TYR A 181 13.02 -5.83 8.76
C TYR A 181 12.72 -7.31 8.58
N LEU A 182 12.08 -7.95 9.56
CA LEU A 182 11.66 -9.33 9.49
C LEU A 182 10.64 -9.53 8.37
N LEU A 183 9.54 -8.77 8.33
CA LEU A 183 8.50 -8.91 7.32
C LEU A 183 9.06 -8.76 5.90
N LYS A 184 9.96 -7.80 5.69
CA LYS A 184 10.55 -7.53 4.37
C LYS A 184 11.52 -8.61 3.90
N ASN A 185 12.18 -9.31 4.82
CA ASN A 185 13.34 -10.15 4.48
C ASN A 185 13.22 -11.61 4.95
N LEU A 186 12.14 -12.02 5.65
CA LEU A 186 12.03 -13.35 6.25
C LEU A 186 12.35 -14.49 5.26
N HIS A 187 11.78 -14.43 4.05
CA HIS A 187 11.98 -15.43 3.00
C HIS A 187 13.42 -15.50 2.44
N LYS A 188 14.25 -14.46 2.72
CA LYS A 188 15.64 -14.40 2.26
C LYS A 188 16.65 -14.94 3.27
N PHE A 189 16.20 -15.25 4.49
CA PHE A 189 17.11 -15.69 5.54
C PHE A 189 17.34 -17.19 5.51
N ASP A 190 18.60 -17.59 5.64
CA ASP A 190 19.02 -18.97 5.90
C ASP A 190 19.12 -19.29 7.40
N ARG A 191 19.38 -18.23 8.19
CA ARG A 191 19.52 -18.29 9.66
C ARG A 191 18.89 -17.07 10.31
N ILE A 192 18.59 -17.18 11.60
CA ILE A 192 18.03 -16.06 12.36
C ILE A 192 19.10 -14.98 12.51
N PRO A 193 18.87 -13.74 12.03
CA PRO A 193 19.78 -12.61 12.20
C PRO A 193 20.06 -12.31 13.68
N SER A 194 21.22 -11.71 13.95
CA SER A 194 21.64 -11.38 15.32
C SER A 194 20.70 -10.38 16.01
N THR A 195 20.09 -9.50 15.24
CA THR A 195 19.14 -8.49 15.71
C THR A 195 17.74 -9.05 16.03
N LEU A 196 17.41 -10.25 15.53
CA LEU A 196 16.10 -10.90 15.69
C LEU A 196 16.14 -12.08 16.67
N GLN A 197 16.94 -11.98 17.74
CA GLN A 197 17.12 -13.04 18.74
C GLN A 197 16.08 -13.03 19.85
N ASP A 198 15.20 -12.04 19.91
CA ASP A 198 14.12 -11.94 20.89
C ASP A 198 13.15 -13.11 20.75
N LYS A 199 12.52 -13.51 21.86
CA LYS A 199 11.62 -14.67 21.91
C LYS A 199 10.50 -14.59 20.89
N ILE A 200 9.95 -13.39 20.67
CA ILE A 200 8.84 -13.14 19.74
C ILE A 200 9.27 -13.42 18.30
N PHE A 201 10.42 -12.91 17.85
CA PHE A 201 10.92 -13.14 16.50
C PHE A 201 11.35 -14.59 16.29
N LYS A 202 12.00 -15.23 17.27
CA LYS A 202 12.30 -16.67 17.20
C LYS A 202 11.05 -17.53 17.01
N LYS A 203 9.92 -17.13 17.62
CA LYS A 203 8.62 -17.80 17.39
C LYS A 203 8.20 -17.66 15.93
N VAL A 204 8.34 -16.45 15.31
CA VAL A 204 8.04 -16.26 13.88
C VAL A 204 8.88 -17.19 13.01
N PHE A 205 10.20 -17.26 13.22
CA PHE A 205 11.07 -18.15 12.45
C PHE A 205 10.67 -19.64 12.60
N LYS A 206 10.26 -20.06 13.80
CA LYS A 206 9.80 -21.42 14.05
C LYS A 206 8.53 -21.75 13.27
N ILE A 207 7.58 -20.78 13.18
CA ILE A 207 6.31 -20.94 12.47
C ILE A 207 6.53 -20.88 10.96
N ALA A 208 7.45 -20.04 10.51
CA ALA A 208 7.72 -19.73 9.11
C ALA A 208 8.53 -20.81 8.38
N GLU A 209 9.08 -21.81 9.09
CA GLU A 209 9.98 -22.81 8.52
C GLU A 209 9.22 -23.82 7.67
N ILE A 210 9.38 -23.75 6.34
CA ILE A 210 8.62 -24.51 5.34
C ILE A 210 8.77 -26.03 5.52
N ALA A 211 9.96 -26.49 5.91
CA ALA A 211 10.23 -27.91 6.13
C ALA A 211 9.37 -28.57 7.23
N LYS A 212 8.73 -27.75 8.08
CA LYS A 212 7.84 -28.21 9.16
C LYS A 212 6.38 -28.31 8.75
N TYR A 213 6.04 -27.92 7.54
CA TYR A 213 4.69 -27.92 7.04
C TYR A 213 4.27 -29.28 6.53
N THR A 214 3.00 -29.60 6.68
CA THR A 214 2.39 -30.74 6.01
C THR A 214 2.43 -30.54 4.48
N ALA A 215 2.30 -31.61 3.71
CA ALA A 215 2.25 -31.50 2.25
C ALA A 215 1.13 -30.57 1.78
N GLU A 216 -0.02 -30.57 2.45
CA GLU A 216 -1.13 -29.67 2.15
C GLU A 216 -0.78 -28.21 2.41
N GLU A 217 -0.13 -27.90 3.54
CA GLU A 217 0.32 -26.55 3.87
C GLU A 217 1.39 -26.04 2.90
N GLN A 218 2.33 -26.92 2.49
CA GLN A 218 3.33 -26.60 1.49
C GLN A 218 2.67 -26.25 0.15
N GLN A 219 1.66 -27.02 -0.27
CA GLN A 219 0.96 -26.75 -1.52
C GLN A 219 0.21 -25.41 -1.44
N LYS A 220 -0.52 -25.13 -0.35
CA LYS A 220 -1.19 -23.84 -0.12
C LYS A 220 -0.21 -22.68 -0.15
N TYR A 221 0.98 -22.84 0.42
CA TYR A 221 2.03 -21.82 0.35
C TYR A 221 2.52 -21.60 -1.07
N ILE A 222 2.82 -22.68 -1.81
CA ILE A 222 3.28 -22.61 -3.21
C ILE A 222 2.24 -21.88 -4.08
N ASP A 223 0.97 -22.23 -3.95
CA ASP A 223 -0.12 -21.57 -4.70
C ASP A 223 -0.23 -20.08 -4.36
N SER A 224 -0.14 -19.75 -3.08
CA SER A 224 -0.16 -18.36 -2.61
C SER A 224 1.07 -17.56 -3.06
N LEU A 225 2.26 -18.19 -3.07
CA LEU A 225 3.50 -17.58 -3.57
C LEU A 225 3.43 -17.35 -5.07
N LYS A 226 2.96 -18.32 -5.84
CA LYS A 226 2.76 -18.18 -7.28
C LYS A 226 1.83 -17.03 -7.58
N TYR A 227 0.66 -16.97 -6.94
CA TYR A 227 -0.28 -15.86 -7.11
C TYR A 227 0.37 -14.50 -6.81
N TYR A 228 1.13 -14.40 -5.72
CA TYR A 228 1.85 -13.17 -5.36
C TYR A 228 2.86 -12.75 -6.44
N LEU A 229 3.67 -13.69 -6.94
CA LEU A 229 4.67 -13.42 -7.96
C LEU A 229 4.04 -13.04 -9.31
N ASP A 230 2.99 -13.74 -9.73
CA ASP A 230 2.27 -13.45 -10.97
C ASP A 230 1.63 -12.05 -10.93
N LEU A 231 1.00 -11.70 -9.81
CA LEU A 231 0.41 -10.39 -9.61
C LEU A 231 1.48 -9.27 -9.65
N LYS A 232 2.60 -9.48 -8.97
CA LYS A 232 3.71 -8.52 -8.93
C LYS A 232 4.35 -8.34 -10.31
N ASN A 233 4.62 -9.43 -11.02
CA ASN A 233 5.16 -9.39 -12.38
C ASN A 233 4.24 -8.64 -13.34
N SER A 234 2.93 -8.91 -13.30
CA SER A 234 1.94 -8.22 -14.15
C SER A 234 1.92 -6.72 -13.88
N PHE A 235 1.97 -6.33 -12.60
CA PHE A 235 2.01 -4.91 -12.21
C PHE A 235 3.31 -4.22 -12.64
N ASP A 236 4.47 -4.86 -12.43
CA ASP A 236 5.77 -4.32 -12.81
C ASP A 236 5.90 -4.18 -14.33
N THR A 237 5.33 -5.12 -15.09
CA THR A 237 5.25 -5.06 -16.56
C THR A 237 4.42 -3.86 -17.00
N ALA A 238 3.19 -3.75 -16.53
CA ALA A 238 2.29 -2.62 -16.88
C ALA A 238 2.90 -1.26 -16.51
N ARG A 239 3.58 -1.16 -15.34
CA ARG A 239 4.29 0.05 -14.93
C ARG A 239 5.45 0.40 -15.85
N THR A 240 6.19 -0.61 -16.30
CA THR A 240 7.34 -0.42 -17.19
C THR A 240 6.88 0.02 -18.58
N GLU A 241 5.86 -0.62 -19.12
CA GLU A 241 5.25 -0.27 -20.40
C GLU A 241 4.69 1.15 -20.37
N GLY A 242 3.91 1.52 -19.35
CA GLY A 242 3.38 2.87 -19.21
C GLY A 242 4.46 3.96 -19.07
N LYS A 243 5.62 3.64 -18.42
CA LYS A 243 6.76 4.57 -18.39
C LYS A 243 7.42 4.75 -19.76
N ILE A 244 7.50 3.69 -20.55
CA ILE A 244 8.07 3.74 -21.90
C ILE A 244 7.14 4.56 -22.80
N GLU A 245 5.84 4.28 -22.78
CA GLU A 245 4.81 5.00 -23.53
C GLU A 245 4.82 6.49 -23.20
N GLY A 246 4.71 6.84 -21.92
CA GLY A 246 4.74 8.25 -21.48
C GLY A 246 6.04 8.99 -21.83
N LYS A 247 7.20 8.26 -21.85
CA LYS A 247 8.47 8.85 -22.32
C LYS A 247 8.46 9.12 -23.82
N ILE A 248 7.85 8.24 -24.60
CA ILE A 248 7.72 8.42 -26.06
C ILE A 248 6.77 9.57 -26.35
N GLU A 249 5.60 9.57 -25.73
CA GLU A 249 4.59 10.65 -25.86
C GLU A 249 5.18 12.00 -25.48
N GLY A 250 5.77 12.14 -24.29
CA GLY A 250 6.40 13.40 -23.88
C GLY A 250 7.56 13.86 -24.77
N LYS A 251 8.30 12.91 -25.42
CA LYS A 251 9.32 13.27 -26.40
C LYS A 251 8.71 13.80 -27.72
N ILE A 252 7.57 13.25 -28.13
CA ILE A 252 6.85 13.71 -29.31
C ILE A 252 6.24 15.07 -29.05
N GLU A 253 5.51 15.23 -27.93
CA GLU A 253 4.91 16.50 -27.50
C GLU A 253 5.96 17.60 -27.37
N GLY A 254 7.07 17.35 -26.66
CA GLY A 254 8.13 18.33 -26.50
C GLY A 254 8.80 18.74 -27.84
N LYS A 255 8.88 17.80 -28.83
CA LYS A 255 9.34 18.15 -30.17
C LYS A 255 8.35 19.07 -30.90
N ILE A 256 7.05 18.79 -30.79
CA ILE A 256 6.00 19.61 -31.41
C ILE A 256 5.98 21.01 -30.76
N GLU A 257 6.00 21.09 -29.43
CA GLU A 257 6.07 22.35 -28.71
C GLU A 257 7.31 23.17 -29.11
N GLY A 258 8.48 22.51 -29.18
CA GLY A 258 9.71 23.19 -29.63
C GLY A 258 9.62 23.72 -31.05
N LYS A 259 9.01 22.99 -32.01
CA LYS A 259 8.74 23.44 -33.37
C LYS A 259 7.81 24.69 -33.37
N ILE A 260 6.73 24.62 -32.58
CA ILE A 260 5.78 25.74 -32.44
C ILE A 260 6.46 26.98 -31.84
N GLU A 261 7.29 26.82 -30.81
CA GLU A 261 8.02 27.92 -30.19
C GLU A 261 8.99 28.61 -31.17
N ILE A 262 9.72 27.81 -31.97
CA ILE A 262 10.61 28.30 -33.02
C ILE A 262 9.79 29.07 -34.07
N ALA A 263 8.64 28.52 -34.50
CA ALA A 263 7.78 29.19 -35.48
C ALA A 263 7.25 30.52 -34.95
N ILE A 264 6.76 30.58 -33.72
CA ILE A 264 6.26 31.82 -33.08
C ILE A 264 7.37 32.87 -33.02
N LYS A 265 8.58 32.49 -32.58
CA LYS A 265 9.74 33.39 -32.57
C LYS A 265 10.10 33.89 -33.96
N GLY A 266 10.05 33.00 -34.95
CA GLY A 266 10.30 33.34 -36.35
C GLY A 266 9.28 34.36 -36.90
N ILE A 267 8.00 34.16 -36.65
CA ILE A 267 6.91 35.05 -37.07
C ILE A 267 7.09 36.43 -36.43
N ARG A 268 7.32 36.48 -35.11
CA ARG A 268 7.52 37.77 -34.38
C ARG A 268 8.75 38.54 -34.82
N ASN A 269 9.77 37.84 -35.33
CA ASN A 269 10.99 38.43 -35.89
C ASN A 269 10.94 38.68 -37.42
N ASN A 270 9.76 38.57 -38.04
CA ASN A 270 9.54 38.77 -39.47
C ASN A 270 10.39 37.85 -40.37
N ILE A 271 10.71 36.64 -39.93
CA ILE A 271 11.38 35.64 -40.76
C ILE A 271 10.38 35.13 -41.82
N SER A 272 10.88 34.90 -43.06
CA SER A 272 10.00 34.44 -44.12
C SER A 272 9.30 33.13 -43.76
N ARG A 273 8.04 32.97 -44.20
CA ARG A 273 7.25 31.77 -43.99
C ARG A 273 7.97 30.51 -44.47
N GLU A 274 8.62 30.56 -45.61
CA GLU A 274 9.39 29.46 -46.18
C GLU A 274 10.55 29.05 -45.27
N THR A 275 11.27 30.03 -44.72
CA THR A 275 12.36 29.73 -43.78
C THR A 275 11.84 29.10 -42.50
N ILE A 276 10.73 29.60 -41.93
CA ILE A 276 10.10 29.03 -40.74
C ILE A 276 9.67 27.56 -41.01
N LYS A 277 9.07 27.33 -42.19
CA LYS A 277 8.67 25.98 -42.60
C LYS A 277 9.86 25.03 -42.70
N ILE A 278 10.97 25.46 -43.27
CA ILE A 278 12.20 24.65 -43.33
C ILE A 278 12.77 24.37 -41.93
N MET A 279 12.77 25.35 -41.04
CA MET A 279 13.33 25.23 -39.68
C MET A 279 12.49 24.31 -38.75
N THR A 280 11.18 24.32 -38.97
CA THR A 280 10.24 23.66 -38.05
C THR A 280 9.61 22.39 -38.61
N ASP A 281 9.63 22.23 -39.94
CA ASP A 281 8.94 21.14 -40.66
C ASP A 281 7.43 21.10 -40.32
N LEU A 282 6.83 22.28 -40.01
CA LEU A 282 5.39 22.44 -39.82
C LEU A 282 4.67 22.53 -41.16
N GLN A 283 3.47 21.98 -41.22
CA GLN A 283 2.63 22.08 -42.41
C GLN A 283 2.00 23.47 -42.56
N ASP A 284 1.57 23.82 -43.77
CA ASP A 284 1.01 25.14 -44.03
C ASP A 284 -0.20 25.45 -43.16
N GLU A 285 -1.07 24.49 -42.92
CA GLU A 285 -2.24 24.64 -42.05
C GLU A 285 -1.88 24.94 -40.61
N GLU A 286 -0.76 24.35 -40.11
CA GLU A 286 -0.27 24.61 -38.75
C GLU A 286 0.31 26.00 -38.62
N LEU A 287 1.07 26.42 -39.63
CA LEU A 287 1.60 27.77 -39.68
C LEU A 287 0.51 28.85 -39.81
N ASP A 288 -0.54 28.62 -40.62
CA ASP A 288 -1.67 29.54 -40.74
C ASP A 288 -2.35 29.77 -39.37
N LYS A 289 -2.57 28.72 -38.60
CA LYS A 289 -3.12 28.84 -37.24
C LYS A 289 -2.23 29.69 -36.33
N LEU A 290 -0.91 29.54 -36.45
CA LEU A 290 0.04 30.33 -35.64
C LEU A 290 0.06 31.82 -36.07
N TYR A 291 0.00 32.10 -37.34
CA TYR A 291 -0.07 33.48 -37.85
C TYR A 291 -1.37 34.16 -37.39
N GLU A 292 -2.51 33.52 -37.49
CA GLU A 292 -3.78 34.06 -37.01
C GLU A 292 -3.77 34.29 -35.50
N ARG A 293 -3.22 33.34 -34.72
CA ARG A 293 -3.10 33.46 -33.26
C ARG A 293 -2.27 34.70 -32.87
N ILE A 294 -1.10 34.89 -33.51
CA ILE A 294 -0.18 35.99 -33.18
C ILE A 294 -0.76 37.36 -33.64
N LYS A 295 -1.60 37.38 -34.68
CA LYS A 295 -2.25 38.60 -35.16
C LYS A 295 -3.33 39.15 -34.21
N HIS A 296 -3.85 38.28 -33.35
CA HIS A 296 -4.86 38.60 -32.35
C HIS A 296 -4.30 38.81 -30.93
N GLU A 297 -2.99 38.59 -30.72
CA GLU A 297 -2.23 38.96 -29.51
C GLU A 297 -1.65 40.37 -29.63
#